data_9952ffe5b98b7911d3b7f6759eedf67e
#
_entry.id   9952ffe5b98b7911d3b7f6759eedf67e
#
_cell.length_a   1.000
_cell.length_b   1.000
_cell.length_c   1.000
_cell.angle_alpha   90.00
_cell.angle_beta   90.00
_cell.angle_gamma   90.00
#
_symmetry.space_group_name_H-M   'P 1'
#
loop_
_entity.id
_entity.type
_entity.pdbx_description
1 polymer ?
#
loop_
_entity_poly.entity_id
_entity_poly.type
_entity_poly.pdbx_seq_one_letter_code
_entity_poly.pdbx_strand_id
1 'polypeptide(L)'
;LCNGFKRDEYIANIQRLINNGHKNCIPIIDNYEEIGLLTEGTKKKINIGIRIASEEEPKFEFYTSRLGIGYKNIVDFYRREVKDNHKVNLKMLHFFINTGIKDNAYYWNELSKCLKVYISLKRICPSLDSLNIGGGFPIKNSLAFNYDYEYMVDEIISQIKEACEDAEVQVPHIFTEFGSYTVGESGGAIYKVLYQKKQNDRERWNMINSSFITTLPDSWAINKRFILLPLNRWNDVYERVLLGGLTCDSDDYYNSEQHINAIYLPVYKEEKPLYLGFFNTGAYQESIGGYGGLQHCLIPQPKHIIISKDNEGKLEFKVFKEKQTASDFLKILGYE
;
A
#
# COMPACT_ATOMS: atom_id res chain seq x y z
N LEU A 1 -10.31 -11.15 2.53
CA LEU A 1 -10.86 -10.19 3.50
C LEU A 1 -11.50 -9.02 2.77
N CYS A 2 -12.62 -8.49 3.31
CA CYS A 2 -13.34 -7.36 2.73
C CYS A 2 -13.24 -6.18 3.69
N ASN A 3 -12.19 -5.38 3.51
CA ASN A 3 -11.85 -4.23 4.37
C ASN A 3 -12.52 -2.93 3.93
N GLY A 4 -12.42 -1.92 4.79
CA GLY A 4 -12.88 -0.56 4.57
C GLY A 4 -14.38 -0.39 4.76
N PHE A 5 -14.83 0.84 4.57
CA PHE A 5 -16.25 1.21 4.66
C PHE A 5 -17.06 0.56 3.53
N LYS A 6 -18.20 -0.06 3.86
CA LYS A 6 -18.98 -0.87 2.92
C LYS A 6 -20.40 -0.34 2.78
N ARG A 7 -20.86 -0.12 1.57
CA ARG A 7 -22.23 0.27 1.21
C ARG A 7 -22.65 -0.31 -0.15
N ASP A 8 -23.93 -0.28 -0.42
CA ASP A 8 -24.57 -0.55 -1.70
C ASP A 8 -23.99 -1.77 -2.45
N GLU A 9 -23.39 -1.56 -3.59
CA GLU A 9 -22.84 -2.63 -4.44
C GLU A 9 -21.78 -3.46 -3.72
N TYR A 10 -20.97 -2.86 -2.84
CA TYR A 10 -19.96 -3.63 -2.11
C TYR A 10 -20.62 -4.62 -1.15
N ILE A 11 -21.63 -4.19 -0.39
CA ILE A 11 -22.45 -5.06 0.47
C ILE A 11 -23.13 -6.15 -0.39
N ALA A 12 -23.78 -5.78 -1.48
CA ALA A 12 -24.45 -6.72 -2.38
C ALA A 12 -23.50 -7.78 -2.95
N ASN A 13 -22.29 -7.39 -3.34
CA ASN A 13 -21.27 -8.31 -3.83
C ASN A 13 -20.80 -9.29 -2.73
N ILE A 14 -20.59 -8.81 -1.51
CA ILE A 14 -20.23 -9.65 -0.35
C ILE A 14 -21.37 -10.67 -0.08
N GLN A 15 -22.61 -10.21 -0.01
CA GLN A 15 -23.78 -11.06 0.19
C GLN A 15 -23.91 -12.13 -0.90
N ARG A 16 -23.68 -11.76 -2.17
CA ARG A 16 -23.70 -12.70 -3.31
C ARG A 16 -22.64 -13.78 -3.15
N LEU A 17 -21.40 -13.42 -2.80
CA LEU A 17 -20.32 -14.39 -2.56
C LEU A 17 -20.67 -15.36 -1.42
N ILE A 18 -21.16 -14.86 -0.30
CA ILE A 18 -21.54 -15.66 0.85
C ILE A 18 -22.71 -16.59 0.50
N ASN A 19 -23.75 -16.09 -0.16
CA ASN A 19 -24.90 -16.87 -0.58
C ASN A 19 -24.53 -17.97 -1.57
N ASN A 20 -23.52 -17.73 -2.43
CA ASN A 20 -22.95 -18.71 -3.34
C ASN A 20 -22.03 -19.73 -2.66
N GLY A 21 -21.80 -19.61 -1.33
CA GLY A 21 -21.05 -20.59 -0.56
C GLY A 21 -19.57 -20.35 -0.42
N HIS A 22 -19.08 -19.14 -0.72
CA HIS A 22 -17.68 -18.75 -0.49
C HIS A 22 -17.41 -18.58 1.01
N LYS A 23 -16.94 -19.66 1.67
CA LYS A 23 -16.69 -19.69 3.12
C LYS A 23 -15.55 -18.79 3.58
N ASN A 24 -14.62 -18.48 2.67
CA ASN A 24 -13.45 -17.63 2.95
C ASN A 24 -13.70 -16.14 2.67
N CYS A 25 -14.94 -15.74 2.40
CA CYS A 25 -15.32 -14.35 2.35
C CYS A 25 -15.60 -13.86 3.77
N ILE A 26 -14.67 -13.07 4.33
CA ILE A 26 -14.77 -12.52 5.69
C ILE A 26 -14.85 -11.01 5.58
N PRO A 27 -16.04 -10.40 5.71
CA PRO A 27 -16.17 -8.95 5.82
C PRO A 27 -15.64 -8.48 7.19
N ILE A 28 -14.81 -7.45 7.14
CA ILE A 28 -14.23 -6.81 8.31
C ILE A 28 -15.10 -5.61 8.66
N ILE A 29 -15.81 -5.70 9.78
CA ILE A 29 -16.75 -4.67 10.26
C ILE A 29 -15.96 -3.40 10.59
N ASP A 30 -16.33 -2.32 9.96
CA ASP A 30 -15.73 -1.00 10.09
C ASP A 30 -16.56 -0.06 10.97
N ASN A 31 -17.86 -0.26 11.01
CA ASN A 31 -18.79 0.55 11.78
C ASN A 31 -20.01 -0.25 12.27
N TYR A 32 -20.81 0.37 13.16
CA TYR A 32 -21.91 -0.29 13.87
C TYR A 32 -23.05 -0.76 12.96
N GLU A 33 -23.28 -0.13 11.82
CA GLU A 33 -24.43 -0.43 10.95
C GLU A 33 -24.17 -1.61 10.00
N GLU A 34 -22.91 -1.92 9.72
CA GLU A 34 -22.55 -2.91 8.70
C GLU A 34 -23.07 -4.32 8.99
N ILE A 35 -23.22 -4.71 10.25
CA ILE A 35 -23.78 -6.02 10.60
C ILE A 35 -25.23 -6.14 10.12
N GLY A 36 -26.05 -5.12 10.35
CA GLY A 36 -27.43 -5.07 9.87
C GLY A 36 -27.48 -5.21 8.35
N LEU A 37 -26.75 -4.35 7.65
CA LEU A 37 -26.68 -4.35 6.18
C LEU A 37 -26.22 -5.68 5.60
N LEU A 38 -25.21 -6.31 6.18
CA LEU A 38 -24.69 -7.60 5.71
C LEU A 38 -25.70 -8.74 5.94
N THR A 39 -26.39 -8.76 7.07
CA THR A 39 -27.28 -9.85 7.46
C THR A 39 -28.65 -9.76 6.82
N GLU A 40 -29.10 -8.60 6.37
CA GLU A 40 -30.40 -8.37 5.76
C GLU A 40 -30.57 -9.19 4.47
N GLY A 41 -29.59 -9.17 3.56
CA GLY A 41 -29.61 -9.89 2.28
C GLY A 41 -28.92 -11.26 2.29
N THR A 42 -28.44 -11.76 3.43
CA THR A 42 -27.71 -13.02 3.52
C THR A 42 -28.52 -14.12 4.12
N LYS A 43 -28.57 -15.27 3.42
CA LYS A 43 -29.30 -16.50 3.83
C LYS A 43 -28.45 -17.45 4.65
N LYS A 44 -27.14 -17.27 4.68
CA LYS A 44 -26.17 -18.12 5.39
C LYS A 44 -25.55 -17.38 6.56
N LYS A 45 -25.04 -18.13 7.53
CA LYS A 45 -24.23 -17.55 8.62
C LYS A 45 -22.95 -16.95 8.07
N ILE A 46 -22.62 -15.74 8.50
CA ILE A 46 -21.49 -14.94 8.01
C ILE A 46 -20.35 -15.03 9.01
N ASN A 47 -19.16 -15.41 8.57
CA ASN A 47 -17.94 -15.19 9.34
C ASN A 47 -17.52 -13.73 9.17
N ILE A 48 -17.37 -13.00 10.25
CA ILE A 48 -16.98 -11.59 10.26
C ILE A 48 -15.66 -11.39 10.99
N GLY A 49 -14.96 -10.30 10.65
CA GLY A 49 -13.93 -9.70 11.48
C GLY A 49 -14.40 -8.35 12.01
N ILE A 50 -13.69 -7.80 13.00
CA ILE A 50 -13.89 -6.43 13.48
C ILE A 50 -12.58 -5.68 13.36
N ARG A 51 -12.59 -4.48 12.75
CA ARG A 51 -11.45 -3.60 12.68
C ARG A 51 -11.37 -2.74 13.94
N ILE A 52 -10.19 -2.75 14.55
CA ILE A 52 -9.84 -1.86 15.66
C ILE A 52 -9.36 -0.54 15.06
N ALA A 53 -9.95 0.58 15.44
CA ALA A 53 -9.42 1.89 15.13
C ALA A 53 -8.19 2.16 16.00
N SER A 54 -7.05 2.49 15.36
CA SER A 54 -5.88 2.99 16.07
C SER A 54 -6.18 4.36 16.65
N GLU A 55 -5.62 4.65 17.82
CA GLU A 55 -5.69 5.95 18.48
C GLU A 55 -4.32 6.63 18.41
N GLU A 56 -4.33 7.96 18.41
CA GLU A 56 -3.10 8.78 18.43
C GLU A 56 -2.14 8.52 17.25
N GLU A 57 -2.67 8.46 16.04
CA GLU A 57 -1.82 8.28 14.86
C GLU A 57 -0.89 9.48 14.64
N PRO A 58 0.45 9.31 14.73
CA PRO A 58 1.40 10.44 14.73
C PRO A 58 1.49 11.22 13.41
N LYS A 59 0.89 10.71 12.34
CA LYS A 59 0.94 11.33 11.00
C LYS A 59 -0.33 12.08 10.62
N PHE A 60 -1.37 12.03 11.44
CA PHE A 60 -2.63 12.71 11.17
C PHE A 60 -2.83 13.91 12.10
N GLU A 61 -3.51 14.92 11.60
CA GLU A 61 -4.04 16.02 12.43
C GLU A 61 -5.06 15.53 13.48
N PHE A 62 -5.69 14.38 13.20
CA PHE A 62 -6.68 13.76 14.06
C PHE A 62 -6.07 12.59 14.82
N TYR A 63 -6.46 12.46 16.09
CA TYR A 63 -5.93 11.44 17.00
C TYR A 63 -6.42 10.02 16.74
N THR A 64 -7.44 9.83 15.89
CA THR A 64 -8.03 8.51 15.65
C THR A 64 -8.14 8.20 14.17
N SER A 65 -8.00 6.91 13.83
CA SER A 65 -8.30 6.41 12.49
C SER A 65 -9.78 6.67 12.15
N ARG A 66 -10.05 7.09 10.91
CA ARG A 66 -11.42 7.19 10.40
C ARG A 66 -12.08 5.82 10.15
N LEU A 67 -11.32 4.74 10.21
CA LEU A 67 -11.75 3.38 9.94
C LEU A 67 -11.70 2.54 11.21
N GLY A 68 -12.72 1.70 11.39
CA GLY A 68 -12.83 0.76 12.50
C GLY A 68 -13.55 1.30 13.72
N ILE A 69 -13.65 0.46 14.73
CA ILE A 69 -14.31 0.74 16.01
C ILE A 69 -13.23 0.96 17.06
N GLY A 70 -13.37 2.02 17.85
CA GLY A 70 -12.43 2.33 18.94
C GLY A 70 -12.23 1.15 19.88
N TYR A 71 -11.00 0.83 20.24
CA TYR A 71 -10.64 -0.39 20.98
C TYR A 71 -11.43 -0.55 22.29
N LYS A 72 -11.74 0.53 22.99
CA LYS A 72 -12.55 0.53 24.23
C LYS A 72 -13.99 0.06 24.03
N ASN A 73 -14.52 0.22 22.83
CA ASN A 73 -15.92 -0.07 22.51
C ASN A 73 -16.14 -1.46 21.90
N ILE A 74 -15.10 -2.18 21.53
CA ILE A 74 -15.21 -3.44 20.77
C ILE A 74 -15.88 -4.54 21.57
N VAL A 75 -15.55 -4.69 22.86
CA VAL A 75 -16.16 -5.72 23.72
C VAL A 75 -17.65 -5.47 23.92
N ASP A 76 -18.05 -4.21 24.10
CA ASP A 76 -19.45 -3.83 24.23
C ASP A 76 -20.21 -3.96 22.90
N PHE A 77 -19.57 -3.61 21.80
CA PHE A 77 -20.10 -3.85 20.45
C PHE A 77 -20.37 -5.35 20.24
N TYR A 78 -19.39 -6.21 20.56
CA TYR A 78 -19.57 -7.66 20.47
C TYR A 78 -20.77 -8.14 21.29
N ARG A 79 -20.90 -7.68 22.53
CA ARG A 79 -21.99 -8.09 23.41
C ARG A 79 -23.37 -7.68 22.90
N ARG A 80 -23.48 -6.49 22.32
CA ARG A 80 -24.77 -5.94 21.83
C ARG A 80 -25.17 -6.45 20.47
N GLU A 81 -24.24 -6.55 19.51
CA GLU A 81 -24.57 -6.74 18.10
C GLU A 81 -24.21 -8.13 17.58
N VAL A 82 -23.28 -8.83 18.23
CA VAL A 82 -22.72 -10.07 17.70
C VAL A 82 -23.06 -11.29 18.52
N LYS A 83 -22.95 -11.20 19.85
CA LYS A 83 -23.02 -12.36 20.77
C LYS A 83 -24.27 -13.22 20.56
N ASP A 84 -25.42 -12.61 20.52
CA ASP A 84 -26.71 -13.27 20.38
C ASP A 84 -27.27 -13.28 18.97
N ASN A 85 -26.47 -12.79 18.00
CA ASN A 85 -26.84 -12.75 16.58
C ASN A 85 -26.50 -14.07 15.91
N HIS A 86 -27.47 -14.95 15.72
CA HIS A 86 -27.29 -16.25 15.10
C HIS A 86 -26.87 -16.21 13.62
N LYS A 87 -27.00 -15.05 12.96
CA LYS A 87 -26.58 -14.84 11.58
C LYS A 87 -25.09 -14.56 11.41
N VAL A 88 -24.40 -14.17 12.45
CA VAL A 88 -22.96 -13.84 12.36
C VAL A 88 -22.13 -14.72 13.29
N ASN A 89 -20.85 -14.81 12.98
CA ASN A 89 -19.86 -15.53 13.74
C ASN A 89 -18.56 -14.74 13.71
N LEU A 90 -18.14 -14.20 14.86
CA LEU A 90 -16.88 -13.46 14.94
C LEU A 90 -15.71 -14.42 14.87
N LYS A 91 -14.89 -14.26 13.83
CA LYS A 91 -13.71 -15.06 13.55
C LYS A 91 -12.40 -14.33 13.72
N MET A 92 -12.38 -13.02 13.47
CA MET A 92 -11.14 -12.27 13.31
C MET A 92 -11.20 -10.92 14.01
N LEU A 93 -10.11 -10.50 14.61
CA LEU A 93 -9.81 -9.11 14.86
C LEU A 93 -8.82 -8.61 13.81
N HIS A 94 -8.96 -7.37 13.42
CA HIS A 94 -8.04 -6.70 12.51
C HIS A 94 -7.59 -5.37 13.08
N PHE A 95 -6.30 -5.11 13.06
CA PHE A 95 -5.77 -3.77 13.29
C PHE A 95 -4.78 -3.38 12.20
N PHE A 96 -4.60 -2.11 12.01
CA PHE A 96 -3.66 -1.54 11.06
C PHE A 96 -3.15 -0.20 11.59
N ILE A 97 -1.86 0.05 11.44
CA ILE A 97 -1.26 1.33 11.77
C ILE A 97 -0.62 1.97 10.53
N ASN A 98 -0.87 3.25 10.34
CA ASN A 98 -0.46 3.96 9.13
C ASN A 98 1.05 4.26 9.07
N THR A 99 1.74 4.26 10.20
CA THR A 99 3.19 4.49 10.29
C THR A 99 4.03 3.30 9.83
N GLY A 100 3.39 2.15 9.59
CA GLY A 100 4.02 0.90 9.21
C GLY A 100 4.62 0.13 10.39
N ILE A 101 5.06 -1.10 10.10
CA ILE A 101 5.67 -2.01 11.09
C ILE A 101 7.12 -1.60 11.29
N LYS A 102 7.42 -1.07 12.47
CA LYS A 102 8.73 -0.58 12.87
C LYS A 102 9.00 -1.00 14.30
N ASP A 103 10.25 -1.27 14.60
CA ASP A 103 10.68 -1.47 15.99
C ASP A 103 10.70 -0.13 16.73
N ASN A 104 9.54 0.26 17.24
CA ASN A 104 9.35 1.47 18.02
C ASN A 104 8.21 1.32 19.03
N ALA A 105 8.24 2.18 20.06
CA ALA A 105 7.24 2.16 21.13
C ALA A 105 5.80 2.29 20.64
N TYR A 106 5.56 3.02 19.55
CA TYR A 106 4.20 3.19 19.01
C TYR A 106 3.64 1.88 18.46
N TYR A 107 4.40 1.15 17.63
CA TYR A 107 3.96 -0.13 17.08
C TYR A 107 3.66 -1.14 18.19
N TRP A 108 4.59 -1.31 19.12
CA TRP A 108 4.44 -2.26 20.22
C TRP A 108 3.28 -1.92 21.16
N ASN A 109 3.04 -0.64 21.40
CA ASN A 109 1.89 -0.20 22.20
C ASN A 109 0.56 -0.51 21.50
N GLU A 110 0.45 -0.25 20.20
CA GLU A 110 -0.77 -0.57 19.44
C GLU A 110 -1.01 -2.09 19.34
N LEU A 111 0.04 -2.88 19.12
CA LEU A 111 -0.06 -4.36 19.18
C LEU A 111 -0.54 -4.83 20.56
N SER A 112 0.04 -4.29 21.64
CA SER A 112 -0.37 -4.63 23.01
C SER A 112 -1.84 -4.27 23.29
N LYS A 113 -2.32 -3.09 22.83
CA LYS A 113 -3.75 -2.73 22.93
C LYS A 113 -4.64 -3.73 22.18
N CYS A 114 -4.23 -4.10 20.96
CA CYS A 114 -4.93 -5.09 20.16
C CYS A 114 -5.02 -6.45 20.85
N LEU A 115 -3.91 -6.93 21.43
CA LEU A 115 -3.86 -8.20 22.16
C LEU A 115 -4.75 -8.20 23.42
N LYS A 116 -4.81 -7.10 24.15
CA LYS A 116 -5.75 -6.95 25.30
C LYS A 116 -7.21 -7.10 24.85
N VAL A 117 -7.57 -6.53 23.71
CA VAL A 117 -8.91 -6.69 23.12
C VAL A 117 -9.15 -8.13 22.69
N TYR A 118 -8.18 -8.74 21.98
CA TYR A 118 -8.26 -10.15 21.55
C TYR A 118 -8.51 -11.07 22.74
N ILE A 119 -7.69 -10.98 23.77
CA ILE A 119 -7.79 -11.80 24.98
C ILE A 119 -9.15 -11.63 25.66
N SER A 120 -9.61 -10.39 25.81
CA SER A 120 -10.91 -10.09 26.41
C SER A 120 -12.07 -10.70 25.63
N LEU A 121 -12.01 -10.60 24.30
CA LEU A 121 -13.03 -11.19 23.43
C LEU A 121 -12.92 -12.72 23.36
N LYS A 122 -11.73 -13.29 23.30
CA LYS A 122 -11.52 -14.73 23.21
C LYS A 122 -12.16 -15.47 24.40
N ARG A 123 -12.10 -14.88 25.59
CA ARG A 123 -12.73 -15.43 26.82
C ARG A 123 -14.25 -15.55 26.71
N ILE A 124 -14.91 -14.72 25.93
CA ILE A 124 -16.38 -14.68 25.79
C ILE A 124 -16.86 -15.08 24.39
N CYS A 125 -15.96 -15.26 23.43
CA CYS A 125 -16.21 -15.60 22.02
C CYS A 125 -15.32 -16.77 21.60
N PRO A 126 -15.71 -18.03 21.84
CA PRO A 126 -14.87 -19.19 21.44
C PRO A 126 -14.56 -19.27 19.96
N SER A 127 -15.41 -18.72 19.11
CA SER A 127 -15.25 -18.73 17.64
C SER A 127 -14.18 -17.76 17.12
N LEU A 128 -13.74 -16.80 17.93
CA LEU A 128 -12.64 -15.89 17.59
C LEU A 128 -11.32 -16.66 17.62
N ASP A 129 -10.69 -16.86 16.48
CA ASP A 129 -9.47 -17.66 16.34
C ASP A 129 -8.40 -17.02 15.44
N SER A 130 -8.65 -15.82 14.96
CA SER A 130 -7.78 -15.17 13.97
C SER A 130 -7.48 -13.73 14.35
N LEU A 131 -6.25 -13.31 14.09
CA LEU A 131 -5.77 -11.94 14.25
C LEU A 131 -5.11 -11.49 12.95
N ASN A 132 -5.65 -10.44 12.35
CA ASN A 132 -5.04 -9.78 11.20
C ASN A 132 -4.26 -8.55 11.69
N ILE A 133 -2.95 -8.61 11.54
CA ILE A 133 -2.03 -7.54 11.96
C ILE A 133 -1.83 -6.46 10.89
N GLY A 134 -2.63 -6.50 9.82
CA GLY A 134 -2.55 -5.53 8.73
C GLY A 134 -1.30 -5.66 7.88
N GLY A 135 -0.97 -4.57 7.21
CA GLY A 135 0.23 -4.40 6.42
C GLY A 135 1.22 -3.44 7.06
N GLY A 136 2.23 -3.05 6.29
CA GLY A 136 3.14 -2.00 6.71
C GLY A 136 4.60 -2.40 6.84
N PHE A 137 5.00 -3.60 6.45
CA PHE A 137 6.43 -3.88 6.29
C PHE A 137 7.04 -2.93 5.27
N PRO A 138 8.15 -2.26 5.63
CA PRO A 138 8.81 -1.36 4.71
C PRO A 138 9.39 -2.14 3.53
N ILE A 139 9.53 -1.47 2.40
CA ILE A 139 10.24 -1.99 1.24
C ILE A 139 11.53 -1.20 1.04
N LYS A 140 12.50 -1.81 0.40
CA LYS A 140 13.76 -1.19 0.08
C LYS A 140 13.56 0.04 -0.82
N ASN A 141 13.92 1.19 -0.31
CA ASN A 141 13.74 2.49 -0.97
C ASN A 141 15.07 3.23 -1.24
N SER A 142 16.17 2.65 -0.79
CA SER A 142 17.54 3.12 -1.03
C SER A 142 18.50 1.93 -1.04
N LEU A 143 19.70 2.12 -1.58
CA LEU A 143 20.75 1.09 -1.55
C LEU A 143 21.31 0.84 -0.15
N ALA A 144 21.17 1.81 0.75
CA ALA A 144 21.57 1.71 2.15
C ALA A 144 20.43 1.25 3.07
N PHE A 145 19.28 0.84 2.50
CA PHE A 145 18.16 0.36 3.28
C PHE A 145 18.55 -0.89 4.08
N ASN A 146 18.29 -0.83 5.38
CA ASN A 146 18.49 -1.93 6.30
C ASN A 146 17.26 -2.09 7.19
N TYR A 147 16.66 -3.26 7.18
CA TYR A 147 15.53 -3.62 8.02
C TYR A 147 15.59 -5.13 8.26
N ASP A 148 15.62 -5.53 9.51
CA ASP A 148 15.67 -6.93 9.91
C ASP A 148 14.24 -7.51 9.96
N TYR A 149 13.84 -8.13 8.87
CA TYR A 149 12.51 -8.74 8.75
C TYR A 149 12.34 -9.96 9.64
N GLU A 150 13.39 -10.79 9.77
CA GLU A 150 13.33 -12.01 10.57
C GLU A 150 13.14 -11.66 12.04
N TYR A 151 13.97 -10.78 12.56
CA TYR A 151 13.82 -10.25 13.93
C TYR A 151 12.41 -9.71 14.19
N MET A 152 11.90 -8.86 13.30
CA MET A 152 10.57 -8.25 13.51
C MET A 152 9.43 -9.27 13.46
N VAL A 153 9.52 -10.30 12.60
CA VAL A 153 8.53 -11.37 12.55
C VAL A 153 8.58 -12.21 13.83
N ASP A 154 9.78 -12.57 14.27
CA ASP A 154 9.96 -13.36 15.48
C ASP A 154 9.48 -12.63 16.73
N GLU A 155 9.78 -11.33 16.86
CA GLU A 155 9.30 -10.51 17.97
C GLU A 155 7.77 -10.36 17.96
N ILE A 156 7.15 -10.12 16.82
CA ILE A 156 5.69 -10.04 16.71
C ILE A 156 5.05 -11.36 17.13
N ILE A 157 5.54 -12.48 16.62
CA ILE A 157 5.01 -13.80 16.95
C ILE A 157 5.21 -14.13 18.42
N SER A 158 6.39 -13.85 18.97
CA SER A 158 6.71 -14.08 20.38
C SER A 158 5.78 -13.29 21.29
N GLN A 159 5.61 -11.99 21.06
CA GLN A 159 4.72 -11.17 21.86
C GLN A 159 3.25 -11.62 21.79
N ILE A 160 2.78 -12.07 20.62
CA ILE A 160 1.42 -12.61 20.49
C ILE A 160 1.27 -13.91 21.29
N LYS A 161 2.25 -14.81 21.20
CA LYS A 161 2.23 -16.09 21.92
C LYS A 161 2.27 -15.86 23.44
N GLU A 162 3.27 -15.13 23.93
CA GLU A 162 3.45 -14.84 25.35
C GLU A 162 2.21 -14.21 25.95
N ALA A 163 1.63 -13.17 25.32
CA ALA A 163 0.43 -12.53 25.81
C ALA A 163 -0.78 -13.47 25.88
N CYS A 164 -0.91 -14.41 24.93
CA CYS A 164 -2.00 -15.39 24.93
C CYS A 164 -1.77 -16.50 25.96
N GLU A 165 -0.54 -16.99 26.12
CA GLU A 165 -0.15 -18.01 27.09
C GLU A 165 -0.32 -17.48 28.53
N ASP A 166 0.16 -16.29 28.82
CA ASP A 166 -0.01 -15.62 30.13
C ASP A 166 -1.47 -15.42 30.50
N ALA A 167 -2.32 -15.20 29.50
CA ALA A 167 -3.75 -15.02 29.68
C ALA A 167 -4.56 -16.33 29.63
N GLU A 168 -3.90 -17.48 29.42
CA GLU A 168 -4.53 -18.80 29.28
C GLU A 168 -5.59 -18.83 28.17
N VAL A 169 -5.33 -18.17 27.03
CA VAL A 169 -6.21 -18.19 25.87
C VAL A 169 -5.50 -18.78 24.64
N GLN A 170 -6.29 -19.28 23.69
CA GLN A 170 -5.75 -19.81 22.45
C GLN A 170 -5.01 -18.74 21.63
N VAL A 171 -3.80 -19.06 21.21
CA VAL A 171 -3.02 -18.25 20.25
C VAL A 171 -3.79 -18.18 18.92
N PRO A 172 -3.97 -16.99 18.32
CA PRO A 172 -4.69 -16.85 17.06
C PRO A 172 -3.91 -17.34 15.85
N HIS A 173 -4.63 -17.68 14.78
CA HIS A 173 -4.06 -17.71 13.44
C HIS A 173 -3.74 -16.28 13.02
N ILE A 174 -2.49 -16.04 12.62
CA ILE A 174 -2.03 -14.70 12.21
C ILE A 174 -2.27 -14.51 10.71
N PHE A 175 -2.91 -13.40 10.36
CA PHE A 175 -3.09 -12.93 8.99
C PHE A 175 -2.32 -11.65 8.79
N THR A 176 -1.81 -11.45 7.58
CA THR A 176 -1.03 -10.28 7.18
C THR A 176 -1.54 -9.70 5.87
N GLU A 177 -1.35 -8.41 5.66
CA GLU A 177 -1.68 -7.69 4.42
C GLU A 177 -0.42 -7.02 3.85
N PHE A 178 0.67 -7.75 3.75
CA PHE A 178 1.99 -7.24 3.35
C PHE A 178 2.12 -6.98 1.84
N GLY A 179 1.14 -6.26 1.26
CA GLY A 179 1.07 -6.00 -0.18
C GLY A 179 2.32 -5.35 -0.74
N SER A 180 2.74 -4.21 -0.18
CA SER A 180 3.95 -3.52 -0.65
C SER A 180 5.21 -4.37 -0.55
N TYR A 181 5.38 -5.09 0.55
CA TYR A 181 6.50 -6.01 0.73
C TYR A 181 6.49 -7.12 -0.33
N THR A 182 5.31 -7.68 -0.62
CA THR A 182 5.17 -8.82 -1.55
C THR A 182 5.41 -8.44 -3.01
N VAL A 183 4.91 -7.27 -3.45
CA VAL A 183 4.94 -6.90 -4.88
C VAL A 183 5.80 -5.67 -5.20
N GLY A 184 6.30 -4.96 -4.20
CA GLY A 184 7.03 -3.71 -4.42
C GLY A 184 8.26 -3.89 -5.31
N GLU A 185 9.04 -4.93 -5.07
CA GLU A 185 10.28 -5.21 -5.83
C GLU A 185 10.04 -5.73 -7.26
N SER A 186 8.78 -6.09 -7.59
CA SER A 186 8.44 -6.59 -8.92
C SER A 186 8.30 -5.51 -9.99
N GLY A 187 8.30 -4.24 -9.62
CA GLY A 187 8.07 -3.13 -10.54
C GLY A 187 9.23 -2.16 -10.66
N GLY A 188 9.35 -1.57 -11.82
CA GLY A 188 10.28 -0.49 -12.11
C GLY A 188 9.73 0.46 -13.19
N ALA A 189 10.12 1.73 -13.12
CA ALA A 189 9.79 2.73 -14.13
C ALA A 189 11.07 3.25 -14.78
N ILE A 190 11.06 3.38 -16.11
CA ILE A 190 12.20 3.85 -16.89
C ILE A 190 11.83 5.16 -17.56
N TYR A 191 12.67 6.17 -17.36
CA TYR A 191 12.50 7.49 -17.97
C TYR A 191 13.72 7.88 -18.78
N LYS A 192 13.48 8.65 -19.84
CA LYS A 192 14.52 9.33 -20.59
C LYS A 192 14.61 10.77 -20.13
N VAL A 193 15.80 11.27 -19.88
CA VAL A 193 16.04 12.71 -19.72
C VAL A 193 15.96 13.36 -21.10
N LEU A 194 15.03 14.30 -21.26
CA LEU A 194 14.78 14.98 -22.53
C LEU A 194 15.68 16.21 -22.68
N TYR A 195 15.83 16.96 -21.61
CA TYR A 195 16.49 18.27 -21.63
C TYR A 195 16.98 18.63 -20.23
N GLN A 196 18.06 19.41 -20.16
CA GLN A 196 18.50 20.03 -18.93
C GLN A 196 18.27 21.52 -18.96
N LYS A 197 17.40 22.02 -18.09
CA LYS A 197 17.12 23.44 -17.90
C LYS A 197 18.02 23.98 -16.78
N LYS A 198 18.79 25.03 -17.09
CA LYS A 198 19.56 25.78 -16.10
C LYS A 198 18.76 27.01 -15.67
N GLN A 199 18.36 27.05 -14.39
CA GLN A 199 17.65 28.20 -13.85
C GLN A 199 18.61 29.27 -13.32
N ASN A 200 19.75 28.82 -12.77
CA ASN A 200 20.82 29.66 -12.24
C ASN A 200 22.13 28.83 -12.14
N ASP A 201 23.16 29.36 -11.55
CA ASP A 201 24.47 28.68 -11.45
C ASP A 201 24.43 27.40 -10.59
N ARG A 202 23.41 27.22 -9.74
CA ARG A 202 23.29 26.12 -8.78
C ARG A 202 22.22 25.10 -9.14
N GLU A 203 21.19 25.51 -9.90
CA GLU A 203 20.02 24.67 -10.18
C GLU A 203 19.96 24.21 -11.63
N ARG A 204 20.14 22.92 -11.82
CA ARG A 204 20.00 22.23 -13.10
C ARG A 204 18.86 21.24 -12.99
N TRP A 205 17.85 21.44 -13.80
CA TRP A 205 16.67 20.58 -13.87
C TRP A 205 16.77 19.62 -15.04
N ASN A 206 16.88 18.34 -14.77
CA ASN A 206 16.74 17.30 -15.79
C ASN A 206 15.25 16.98 -15.96
N MET A 207 14.69 17.36 -17.11
CA MET A 207 13.28 17.12 -17.43
C MET A 207 13.13 15.72 -18.02
N ILE A 208 12.27 14.89 -17.44
CA ILE A 208 12.01 13.52 -17.89
C ILE A 208 10.87 13.48 -18.93
N ASN A 209 10.77 12.37 -19.67
CA ASN A 209 9.73 12.13 -20.67
C ASN A 209 8.38 11.65 -20.12
N SER A 210 8.09 11.95 -18.87
CA SER A 210 6.84 11.57 -18.18
C SER A 210 6.56 12.53 -17.01
N SER A 211 5.64 12.17 -16.15
CA SER A 211 5.28 12.90 -14.94
C SER A 211 5.44 12.00 -13.71
N PHE A 212 6.02 12.53 -12.64
CA PHE A 212 6.09 11.85 -11.36
C PHE A 212 4.71 11.74 -10.72
N ILE A 213 3.86 12.77 -10.86
CA ILE A 213 2.47 12.74 -10.37
C ILE A 213 1.70 11.60 -11.04
N THR A 214 1.89 11.40 -12.36
CA THR A 214 1.19 10.37 -13.12
C THR A 214 1.68 8.96 -12.80
N THR A 215 2.98 8.73 -12.81
CA THR A 215 3.56 7.37 -12.81
C THR A 215 4.17 6.95 -11.48
N LEU A 216 4.52 7.90 -10.61
CA LEU A 216 5.02 7.67 -9.24
C LEU A 216 4.29 8.57 -8.24
N PRO A 217 2.95 8.50 -8.15
CA PRO A 217 2.14 9.44 -7.35
C PRO A 217 2.50 9.47 -5.87
N ASP A 218 3.01 8.38 -5.30
CA ASP A 218 3.46 8.39 -3.90
C ASP A 218 4.65 9.31 -3.66
N SER A 219 5.46 9.61 -4.69
CA SER A 219 6.56 10.58 -4.55
C SER A 219 6.02 11.99 -4.32
N TRP A 220 4.90 12.32 -4.95
CA TRP A 220 4.18 13.57 -4.82
C TRP A 220 3.27 13.60 -3.57
N ALA A 221 2.40 12.60 -3.41
CA ALA A 221 1.36 12.62 -2.37
C ALA A 221 1.90 12.40 -0.96
N ILE A 222 2.92 11.57 -0.78
CA ILE A 222 3.44 11.18 0.54
C ILE A 222 4.97 11.25 0.63
N ASN A 223 5.61 11.90 -0.32
CA ASN A 223 7.07 12.08 -0.37
C ASN A 223 7.84 10.74 -0.28
N LYS A 224 7.31 9.69 -0.92
CA LYS A 224 7.93 8.36 -0.94
C LYS A 224 9.16 8.35 -1.81
N ARG A 225 10.19 7.63 -1.36
CA ARG A 225 11.45 7.45 -2.07
C ARG A 225 11.49 6.12 -2.77
N PHE A 226 12.24 6.09 -3.88
CA PHE A 226 12.52 4.91 -4.67
C PHE A 226 14.02 4.81 -4.91
N ILE A 227 14.52 3.61 -5.18
CA ILE A 227 15.89 3.44 -5.66
C ILE A 227 15.96 4.04 -7.06
N LEU A 228 16.77 5.06 -7.21
CA LEU A 228 17.04 5.74 -8.47
C LEU A 228 18.45 5.43 -8.94
N LEU A 229 18.57 4.91 -10.16
CA LEU A 229 19.87 4.63 -10.79
C LEU A 229 19.85 5.11 -12.24
N PRO A 230 20.97 5.65 -12.76
CA PRO A 230 21.13 5.78 -14.21
C PRO A 230 21.23 4.37 -14.81
N LEU A 231 20.60 4.12 -15.95
CA LEU A 231 20.64 2.83 -16.64
C LEU A 231 21.78 2.73 -17.66
N ASN A 232 22.39 3.85 -17.95
CA ASN A 232 23.54 3.97 -18.84
C ASN A 232 24.49 5.07 -18.36
N ARG A 233 25.65 5.17 -18.97
CA ARG A 233 26.62 6.23 -18.71
C ARG A 233 27.19 6.24 -17.29
N TRP A 234 27.28 5.07 -16.67
CA TRP A 234 27.76 4.87 -15.31
C TRP A 234 29.15 5.46 -15.01
N ASN A 235 30.05 5.46 -16.00
CA ASN A 235 31.42 5.93 -15.86
C ASN A 235 31.59 7.41 -16.24
N ASP A 236 30.51 8.12 -16.57
CA ASP A 236 30.58 9.55 -16.86
C ASP A 236 30.77 10.35 -15.57
N VAL A 237 31.19 11.59 -15.69
CA VAL A 237 31.22 12.54 -14.58
C VAL A 237 29.80 12.83 -14.14
N TYR A 238 29.56 12.87 -12.82
CA TYR A 238 28.28 13.17 -12.22
C TYR A 238 28.18 14.62 -11.78
N GLU A 239 27.00 15.18 -11.88
CA GLU A 239 26.69 16.52 -11.39
C GLU A 239 25.42 16.49 -10.54
N ARG A 240 25.28 17.51 -9.70
CA ARG A 240 24.07 17.73 -8.91
C ARG A 240 22.95 18.23 -9.82
N VAL A 241 21.80 17.57 -9.77
CA VAL A 241 20.61 17.91 -10.55
C VAL A 241 19.33 17.81 -9.72
N LEU A 242 18.29 18.43 -10.25
CA LEU A 242 16.88 18.23 -9.84
C LEU A 242 16.18 17.47 -10.96
N LEU A 243 15.12 16.71 -10.63
CA LEU A 243 14.32 16.00 -11.63
C LEU A 243 12.93 16.61 -11.69
N GLY A 244 12.50 17.03 -12.87
CA GLY A 244 11.18 17.56 -13.16
C GLY A 244 10.42 16.72 -14.19
N GLY A 245 9.10 16.64 -14.02
CA GLY A 245 8.19 16.04 -14.99
C GLY A 245 7.74 17.03 -16.07
N LEU A 246 6.84 16.56 -16.93
CA LEU A 246 6.35 17.33 -18.11
C LEU A 246 5.12 18.19 -17.84
N THR A 247 4.46 18.03 -16.70
CA THR A 247 3.22 18.75 -16.42
C THR A 247 3.49 20.21 -16.07
N CYS A 248 2.46 21.03 -16.10
CA CYS A 248 2.54 22.42 -15.64
C CYS A 248 2.39 22.56 -14.12
N ASP A 249 2.21 21.45 -13.41
CA ASP A 249 2.12 21.44 -11.97
C ASP A 249 3.50 21.70 -11.35
N SER A 250 3.59 22.67 -10.45
CA SER A 250 4.84 23.05 -9.79
C SER A 250 5.40 21.94 -8.90
N ASP A 251 4.56 20.98 -8.49
CA ASP A 251 4.93 19.84 -7.64
C ASP A 251 5.30 18.59 -8.44
N ASP A 252 5.30 18.66 -9.77
CA ASP A 252 5.73 17.54 -10.63
C ASP A 252 7.25 17.40 -10.69
N TYR A 253 7.83 17.08 -9.55
CA TYR A 253 9.27 16.82 -9.41
C TYR A 253 9.54 15.65 -8.46
N TYR A 254 10.74 15.10 -8.56
CA TYR A 254 11.19 14.06 -7.65
C TYR A 254 12.25 14.61 -6.69
N ASN A 255 12.01 14.42 -5.41
CA ASN A 255 12.87 14.86 -4.34
C ASN A 255 13.69 13.67 -3.80
N SER A 256 15.02 13.76 -3.79
CA SER A 256 15.89 12.62 -3.48
C SER A 256 15.98 12.28 -2.01
N GLU A 257 15.95 13.29 -1.13
CA GLU A 257 16.25 13.14 0.29
C GLU A 257 15.40 14.09 1.12
N GLN A 258 15.17 13.77 2.38
CA GLN A 258 14.26 14.51 3.26
C GLN A 258 14.58 16.00 3.43
N HIS A 259 15.76 16.47 3.12
CA HIS A 259 16.14 17.87 3.28
C HIS A 259 17.13 18.37 2.23
N ILE A 260 17.56 17.52 1.31
CA ILE A 260 18.55 17.84 0.29
C ILE A 260 17.95 17.51 -1.07
N ASN A 261 17.23 18.43 -1.66
CA ASN A 261 16.63 18.29 -3.00
C ASN A 261 17.67 18.15 -4.11
N ALA A 262 18.59 17.20 -3.96
CA ALA A 262 19.70 17.02 -4.87
C ALA A 262 19.93 15.55 -5.18
N ILE A 263 20.09 15.28 -6.45
CA ILE A 263 20.42 13.97 -6.99
C ILE A 263 21.71 14.16 -7.78
N TYR A 264 22.60 13.18 -7.72
CA TYR A 264 23.80 13.15 -8.55
C TYR A 264 23.57 12.19 -9.71
N LEU A 265 23.63 12.71 -10.95
CA LEU A 265 23.45 11.93 -12.18
C LEU A 265 24.56 12.27 -13.17
N PRO A 266 24.83 11.39 -14.18
CA PRO A 266 25.74 11.71 -15.27
C PRO A 266 25.41 13.04 -15.93
N VAL A 267 26.41 13.87 -16.16
CA VAL A 267 26.29 15.20 -16.79
C VAL A 267 25.47 15.10 -18.07
N TYR A 268 24.43 15.93 -18.20
CA TYR A 268 23.57 15.94 -19.39
C TYR A 268 24.37 16.28 -20.65
N LYS A 269 24.13 15.51 -21.70
CA LYS A 269 24.70 15.73 -23.05
C LYS A 269 23.60 15.47 -24.07
N GLU A 270 23.32 16.43 -24.92
CA GLU A 270 22.21 16.34 -25.88
C GLU A 270 22.38 15.13 -26.84
N GLU A 271 23.62 14.89 -27.28
CA GLU A 271 23.95 13.83 -28.25
C GLU A 271 23.99 12.42 -27.59
N LYS A 272 23.95 12.33 -26.25
CA LYS A 272 24.06 11.08 -25.50
C LYS A 272 22.88 10.93 -24.58
N PRO A 273 21.82 10.19 -24.97
CA PRO A 273 20.65 10.03 -24.14
C PRO A 273 20.99 9.43 -22.77
N LEU A 274 20.34 9.96 -21.73
CA LEU A 274 20.43 9.47 -20.36
C LEU A 274 19.10 8.83 -20.01
N TYR A 275 19.15 7.57 -19.55
CA TYR A 275 18.00 6.82 -19.05
C TYR A 275 18.12 6.61 -17.55
N LEU A 276 17.02 6.79 -16.84
CA LEU A 276 16.91 6.66 -15.40
C LEU A 276 15.96 5.52 -15.07
N GLY A 277 16.33 4.67 -14.13
CA GLY A 277 15.48 3.61 -13.59
C GLY A 277 15.07 3.93 -12.16
N PHE A 278 13.77 3.88 -11.90
CA PHE A 278 13.21 3.88 -10.56
C PHE A 278 12.76 2.47 -10.23
N PHE A 279 13.27 1.91 -9.16
CA PHE A 279 13.03 0.52 -8.79
C PHE A 279 12.16 0.40 -7.56
N ASN A 280 11.58 -0.78 -7.35
CA ASN A 280 10.67 -1.10 -6.26
C ASN A 280 9.38 -0.29 -6.32
N THR A 281 8.84 -0.12 -7.52
CA THR A 281 7.62 0.63 -7.82
C THR A 281 6.39 -0.27 -8.01
N GLY A 282 6.47 -1.57 -7.74
CA GLY A 282 5.43 -2.55 -8.05
C GLY A 282 4.15 -2.45 -7.20
N ALA A 283 4.18 -1.66 -6.11
CA ALA A 283 3.02 -1.45 -5.26
C ALA A 283 2.52 -0.01 -5.35
N TYR A 284 1.21 0.15 -5.47
CA TYR A 284 0.46 1.41 -5.56
C TYR A 284 0.72 2.19 -6.85
N GLN A 285 1.68 2.99 -6.93
CA GLN A 285 2.12 3.87 -8.03
C GLN A 285 1.09 3.97 -9.17
N GLU A 286 1.47 3.52 -10.33
CA GLU A 286 0.64 3.52 -11.53
C GLU A 286 -0.72 2.81 -11.37
N SER A 287 -0.80 1.79 -10.52
CA SER A 287 -2.04 1.05 -10.26
C SER A 287 -3.06 1.81 -9.41
N ILE A 288 -2.68 2.87 -8.70
CA ILE A 288 -3.62 3.70 -7.92
C ILE A 288 -4.67 4.35 -8.82
N GLY A 289 -4.25 4.87 -9.97
CA GLY A 289 -5.14 5.51 -10.95
C GLY A 289 -5.71 4.53 -12.00
N GLY A 290 -5.63 3.22 -11.76
CA GLY A 290 -5.86 2.22 -12.79
C GLY A 290 -4.60 2.03 -13.64
N TYR A 291 -4.69 1.23 -14.68
CA TYR A 291 -3.53 1.00 -15.56
C TYR A 291 -3.11 2.30 -16.26
N GLY A 292 -1.87 2.73 -15.99
CA GLY A 292 -1.23 3.89 -16.60
C GLY A 292 -1.20 5.13 -15.74
N GLY A 293 -1.59 5.00 -14.47
CA GLY A 293 -1.47 6.06 -13.47
C GLY A 293 -2.57 7.12 -13.57
N LEU A 294 -2.33 8.22 -12.88
CA LEU A 294 -3.20 9.40 -12.92
C LEU A 294 -3.01 10.11 -14.26
N GLN A 295 -4.10 10.43 -14.94
CA GLN A 295 -4.02 11.11 -16.26
C GLN A 295 -3.94 12.65 -16.10
N HIS A 296 -3.09 13.11 -15.22
CA HIS A 296 -2.82 14.53 -15.02
C HIS A 296 -2.20 15.14 -16.28
N CYS A 297 -2.71 16.29 -16.70
CA CYS A 297 -2.32 16.98 -17.96
C CYS A 297 -2.31 16.06 -19.20
N LEU A 298 -3.13 15.02 -19.21
CA LEU A 298 -3.23 14.05 -20.29
C LEU A 298 -1.87 13.41 -20.67
N ILE A 299 -0.99 13.22 -19.70
CA ILE A 299 0.27 12.50 -19.92
C ILE A 299 -0.06 11.06 -20.32
N PRO A 300 0.44 10.59 -21.48
CA PRO A 300 0.11 9.25 -21.96
C PRO A 300 0.74 8.16 -21.09
N GLN A 301 -0.01 7.06 -20.96
CA GLN A 301 0.49 5.86 -20.30
C GLN A 301 1.77 5.35 -20.99
N PRO A 302 2.78 4.93 -20.23
CA PRO A 302 3.97 4.33 -20.79
C PRO A 302 3.70 2.94 -21.38
N LYS A 303 4.63 2.42 -22.16
CA LYS A 303 4.63 1.00 -22.56
C LYS A 303 4.93 0.13 -21.34
N HIS A 304 4.14 -0.93 -21.14
CA HIS A 304 4.37 -1.92 -20.08
C HIS A 304 5.03 -3.17 -20.65
N ILE A 305 6.12 -3.56 -20.02
CA ILE A 305 6.89 -4.75 -20.38
C ILE A 305 6.96 -5.68 -19.17
N ILE A 306 6.59 -6.93 -19.38
CA ILE A 306 6.84 -8.00 -18.41
C ILE A 306 8.22 -8.57 -18.70
N ILE A 307 9.05 -8.66 -17.67
CA ILE A 307 10.36 -9.27 -17.72
C ILE A 307 10.29 -10.54 -16.88
N SER A 308 10.63 -11.67 -17.48
CA SER A 308 10.71 -12.98 -16.84
C SER A 308 12.05 -13.63 -17.11
N LYS A 309 12.34 -14.71 -16.40
CA LYS A 309 13.44 -15.61 -16.72
C LYS A 309 12.86 -16.93 -17.20
N ASP A 310 13.42 -17.49 -18.26
CA ASP A 310 13.14 -18.85 -18.67
C ASP A 310 13.78 -19.88 -17.72
N ASN A 311 13.59 -21.16 -18.02
CA ASN A 311 14.15 -22.26 -17.21
C ASN A 311 15.69 -22.30 -17.21
N GLU A 312 16.34 -21.65 -18.16
CA GLU A 312 17.80 -21.54 -18.30
C GLU A 312 18.35 -20.25 -17.66
N GLY A 313 17.45 -19.41 -17.09
CA GLY A 313 17.81 -18.14 -16.45
C GLY A 313 17.99 -16.97 -17.42
N LYS A 314 17.69 -17.14 -18.72
CA LYS A 314 17.73 -16.09 -19.72
C LYS A 314 16.54 -15.15 -19.59
N LEU A 315 16.78 -13.85 -19.76
CA LEU A 315 15.71 -12.85 -19.69
C LEU A 315 14.82 -12.91 -20.94
N GLU A 316 13.53 -12.96 -20.70
CA GLU A 316 12.47 -12.81 -21.68
C GLU A 316 11.73 -11.51 -21.48
N PHE A 317 11.31 -10.88 -22.57
CA PHE A 317 10.60 -9.60 -22.58
C PHE A 317 9.30 -9.75 -23.34
N LYS A 318 8.18 -9.44 -22.68
CA LYS A 318 6.84 -9.47 -23.28
C LYS A 318 6.17 -8.12 -23.12
N VAL A 319 5.73 -7.52 -24.23
CA VAL A 319 4.88 -6.32 -24.16
C VAL A 319 3.53 -6.73 -23.60
N PHE A 320 3.19 -6.20 -22.43
CA PHE A 320 1.90 -6.37 -21.79
C PHE A 320 0.90 -5.37 -22.34
N LYS A 321 1.32 -4.11 -22.47
CA LYS A 321 0.49 -3.03 -23.01
C LYS A 321 1.37 -2.04 -23.77
N GLU A 322 0.93 -1.63 -24.95
CA GLU A 322 1.58 -0.55 -25.70
C GLU A 322 1.34 0.82 -25.05
N LYS A 323 2.19 1.77 -25.35
CA LYS A 323 2.00 3.15 -24.91
C LYS A 323 0.67 3.70 -25.42
N GLN A 324 0.02 4.51 -24.62
CA GLN A 324 -1.20 5.20 -25.01
C GLN A 324 -0.95 6.21 -26.15
N THR A 325 -1.87 6.26 -27.09
CA THR A 325 -1.85 7.17 -28.24
C THR A 325 -2.80 8.36 -28.04
N ALA A 326 -2.70 9.38 -28.88
CA ALA A 326 -3.65 10.49 -28.89
C ALA A 326 -5.09 10.03 -29.17
N SER A 327 -5.29 9.04 -30.06
CA SER A 327 -6.60 8.45 -30.33
C SER A 327 -7.22 7.78 -29.09
N ASP A 328 -6.40 7.10 -28.26
CA ASP A 328 -6.89 6.51 -27.03
C ASP A 328 -7.41 7.59 -26.06
N PHE A 329 -6.77 8.76 -26.01
CA PHE A 329 -7.26 9.89 -25.21
C PHE A 329 -8.55 10.46 -25.77
N LEU A 330 -8.65 10.64 -27.06
CA LEU A 330 -9.87 11.16 -27.68
C LEU A 330 -11.08 10.26 -27.36
N LYS A 331 -10.91 8.93 -27.41
CA LYS A 331 -11.95 7.97 -26.98
C LYS A 331 -12.35 8.13 -25.52
N ILE A 332 -11.37 8.27 -24.63
CA ILE A 332 -11.64 8.49 -23.19
C ILE A 332 -12.42 9.78 -22.96
N LEU A 333 -12.12 10.82 -23.73
CA LEU A 333 -12.79 12.12 -23.66
C LEU A 333 -14.13 12.15 -24.42
N GLY A 334 -14.52 11.08 -25.12
CA GLY A 334 -15.79 10.95 -25.80
C GLY A 334 -15.85 11.60 -27.19
N TYR A 335 -14.69 11.81 -27.84
CA TYR A 335 -14.65 12.39 -29.19
C TYR A 335 -14.66 11.36 -30.34
N GLU A 336 -14.50 10.07 -30.06
CA GLU A 336 -14.54 8.94 -31.02
C GLU A 336 -15.35 7.75 -30.48
#